data_a7fb3c419c2bc9886592aa4a9ec32d1a
#
_entry.id   a7fb3c419c2bc9886592aa4a9ec32d1a
#
_cell.length_a   1.000
_cell.length_b   1.000
_cell.length_c   1.000
_cell.angle_alpha   90.00
_cell.angle_beta   90.00
_cell.angle_gamma   90.00
#
_symmetry.space_group_name_H-M   'P 1'
#
loop_
_entity.id
_entity.type
_entity.pdbx_description
1 polymer ?
#
loop_
_entity_poly.entity_id
_entity_poly.type
_entity_poly.pdbx_seq_one_letter_code
_entity_poly.pdbx_strand_id
1 'polypeptide(L)'
;MIPTTAGNKAVKDPNFLKTIEDYTKKYNCEAAYFTEVNGNRTFVFVLDLPGPDMIPAIVEPLFQGFDANVEIHPTMNLDDLKKAISKI
;
A
#
# COMPACT_ATOMS: atom_id res chain seq x y z
N MET A 1 -2.68 -1.93 7.30
CA MET A 1 -3.03 -1.61 8.72
C MET A 1 -1.81 -1.85 9.60
N ILE A 2 -1.45 -0.87 10.40
CA ILE A 2 -0.24 -0.93 11.22
C ILE A 2 -0.66 -1.01 12.70
N PRO A 3 -0.13 -1.97 13.49
CA PRO A 3 -0.41 -2.03 14.91
C PRO A 3 -0.03 -0.73 15.62
N THR A 4 -0.77 -0.36 16.65
CA THR A 4 -0.59 0.92 17.35
C THR A 4 0.84 1.12 17.84
N THR A 5 1.42 0.10 18.48
CA THR A 5 2.79 0.19 19.00
C THR A 5 3.82 0.42 17.90
N ALA A 6 3.75 -0.36 16.82
CA ALA A 6 4.65 -0.21 15.68
C ALA A 6 4.45 1.15 14.99
N GLY A 7 3.20 1.59 14.84
CA GLY A 7 2.88 2.89 14.26
C GLY A 7 3.38 4.05 15.10
N ASN A 8 3.24 3.97 16.41
CA ASN A 8 3.78 5.00 17.32
C ASN A 8 5.29 5.13 17.20
N LYS A 9 5.98 4.01 17.10
CA LYS A 9 7.42 3.99 16.88
C LYS A 9 7.80 4.56 15.53
N ALA A 10 7.08 4.16 14.48
CA ALA A 10 7.35 4.58 13.10
C ALA A 10 7.22 6.09 12.92
N VAL A 11 6.14 6.70 13.39
CA VAL A 11 5.90 8.14 13.19
C VAL A 11 6.87 9.02 13.96
N LYS A 12 7.57 8.48 14.96
CA LYS A 12 8.62 9.19 15.70
C LYS A 12 9.98 9.11 15.02
N ASP A 13 10.15 8.22 14.05
CA ASP A 13 11.39 8.12 13.28
C ASP A 13 11.50 9.34 12.37
N PRO A 14 12.62 10.11 12.45
CA PRO A 14 12.79 11.29 11.60
C PRO A 14 12.83 10.97 10.10
N ASN A 15 13.07 9.71 9.72
CA ASN A 15 13.08 9.28 8.33
C ASN A 15 11.74 8.70 7.85
N PHE A 16 10.71 8.74 8.67
CA PHE A 16 9.43 8.11 8.35
C PHE A 16 8.84 8.61 7.02
N LEU A 17 8.71 9.92 6.87
CA LEU A 17 8.14 10.51 5.65
C LEU A 17 8.98 10.21 4.42
N LYS A 18 10.30 10.24 4.56
CA LYS A 18 11.20 9.89 3.46
C LYS A 18 11.04 8.43 3.06
N THR A 19 10.93 7.53 4.02
CA THR A 19 10.72 6.10 3.76
C THR A 19 9.44 5.87 2.97
N ILE A 20 8.34 6.51 3.35
CA ILE A 20 7.06 6.41 2.65
C ILE A 20 7.18 7.00 1.23
N GLU A 21 7.80 8.17 1.11
CA GLU A 21 7.98 8.82 -0.19
C GLU A 21 8.82 7.96 -1.14
N ASP A 22 9.92 7.39 -0.65
CA ASP A 22 10.79 6.51 -1.44
C ASP A 22 10.04 5.25 -1.88
N TYR A 23 9.21 4.69 -1.01
CA TYR A 23 8.38 3.53 -1.31
C TYR A 23 7.39 3.84 -2.45
N THR A 24 6.68 4.97 -2.38
CA THR A 24 5.71 5.34 -3.41
C THR A 24 6.38 5.61 -4.75
N LYS A 25 7.58 6.15 -4.75
CA LYS A 25 8.35 6.38 -5.97
C LYS A 25 8.89 5.08 -6.56
N LYS A 26 9.42 4.20 -5.72
CA LYS A 26 10.01 2.93 -6.15
C LYS A 26 8.99 2.05 -6.88
N TYR A 27 7.75 2.02 -6.40
CA TYR A 27 6.71 1.18 -6.97
C TYR A 27 5.74 1.95 -7.88
N ASN A 28 6.06 3.20 -8.22
CA ASN A 28 5.26 4.02 -9.13
C ASN A 28 3.79 4.07 -8.70
N CYS A 29 3.54 4.33 -7.42
CA CYS A 29 2.17 4.38 -6.93
C CYS A 29 1.39 5.48 -7.65
N GLU A 30 0.25 5.11 -8.23
CA GLU A 30 -0.70 6.03 -8.85
C GLU A 30 -1.32 6.97 -7.82
N ALA A 31 -1.59 6.44 -6.64
CA ALA A 31 -2.16 7.19 -5.52
C ALA A 31 -1.70 6.58 -4.20
N ALA A 32 -1.61 7.41 -3.17
CA ALA A 32 -1.31 6.99 -1.81
C ALA A 32 -2.17 7.80 -0.85
N TYR A 33 -2.83 7.10 0.08
CA TYR A 33 -3.70 7.71 1.07
C TYR A 33 -3.36 7.19 2.46
N PHE A 34 -3.57 8.02 3.46
CA PHE A 34 -3.27 7.69 4.84
C PHE A 34 -4.52 7.96 5.67
N THR A 35 -4.98 6.94 6.39
CA THR A 35 -6.23 7.00 7.15
C THR A 35 -6.13 6.12 8.38
N GLU A 36 -7.26 5.88 9.03
CA GLU A 36 -7.37 4.89 10.09
C GLU A 36 -8.47 3.90 9.74
N VAL A 37 -8.29 2.67 10.18
CA VAL A 37 -9.32 1.61 10.10
C VAL A 37 -9.31 0.89 11.44
N ASN A 38 -10.47 0.84 12.08
CA ASN A 38 -10.62 0.24 13.42
C ASN A 38 -9.63 0.78 14.45
N GLY A 39 -9.31 2.08 14.36
CA GLY A 39 -8.39 2.74 15.27
C GLY A 39 -6.91 2.53 14.97
N ASN A 40 -6.57 1.83 13.89
CA ASN A 40 -5.19 1.61 13.49
C ASN A 40 -4.82 2.48 12.28
N ARG A 41 -3.59 3.01 12.28
CA ARG A 41 -3.07 3.71 11.11
C ARG A 41 -3.08 2.80 9.90
N THR A 42 -3.58 3.29 8.78
CA THR A 42 -3.73 2.51 7.56
C THR A 42 -3.22 3.29 6.37
N PHE A 43 -2.36 2.65 5.59
CA PHE A 43 -1.87 3.20 4.33
C PHE A 43 -2.58 2.49 3.19
N VAL A 44 -3.00 3.26 2.20
CA VAL A 44 -3.62 2.74 0.98
C VAL A 44 -2.77 3.17 -0.19
N PHE A 45 -2.22 2.20 -0.91
CA PHE A 45 -1.42 2.45 -2.11
C PHE A 45 -2.13 1.85 -3.32
N VAL A 46 -2.25 2.64 -4.37
CA VAL A 46 -2.77 2.18 -5.65
C VAL A 46 -1.62 2.14 -6.65
N LEU A 47 -1.35 0.98 -7.20
CA LEU A 47 -0.23 0.80 -8.12
C LEU A 47 -0.53 -0.26 -9.17
N ASP A 48 0.15 -0.18 -10.31
CA ASP A 48 0.14 -1.24 -11.30
C ASP A 48 1.08 -2.36 -10.87
N LEU A 49 0.55 -3.56 -10.76
CA LEU A 49 1.35 -4.74 -10.42
C LEU A 49 1.76 -5.43 -11.72
N PRO A 50 3.06 -5.42 -12.08
CA PRO A 50 3.52 -6.02 -13.33
C PRO A 50 3.30 -7.53 -13.41
N GLY A 51 3.32 -8.20 -12.26
CA GLY A 51 3.06 -9.63 -12.17
C GLY A 51 2.97 -10.06 -10.71
N PRO A 52 2.35 -11.21 -10.43
CA PRO A 52 2.16 -11.68 -9.05
C PRO A 52 3.48 -11.98 -8.33
N ASP A 53 4.56 -12.21 -9.05
CA ASP A 53 5.90 -12.40 -8.49
C ASP A 53 6.45 -11.14 -7.80
N MET A 54 5.89 -9.97 -8.10
CA MET A 54 6.27 -8.70 -7.44
C MET A 54 5.62 -8.52 -6.06
N ILE A 55 4.64 -9.32 -5.70
CA ILE A 55 3.93 -9.17 -4.43
C ILE A 55 4.87 -9.22 -3.23
N PRO A 56 5.77 -10.21 -3.09
CA PRO A 56 6.68 -10.22 -1.94
C PRO A 56 7.55 -8.97 -1.84
N ALA A 57 8.07 -8.48 -2.97
CA ALA A 57 8.90 -7.28 -2.97
C ALA A 57 8.15 -6.04 -2.50
N ILE A 58 6.86 -5.97 -2.80
CA ILE A 58 6.00 -4.83 -2.43
C ILE A 58 5.58 -4.91 -0.96
N VAL A 59 5.25 -6.10 -0.44
CA VAL A 59 4.67 -6.23 0.90
C VAL A 59 5.70 -6.43 2.01
N GLU A 60 6.84 -7.06 1.73
CA GLU A 60 7.84 -7.35 2.77
C GLU A 60 8.36 -6.10 3.49
N PRO A 61 8.65 -4.98 2.83
CA PRO A 61 9.04 -3.78 3.55
C PRO A 61 8.00 -3.30 4.56
N LEU A 62 6.72 -3.53 4.28
CA LEU A 62 5.62 -3.16 5.17
C LEU A 62 5.53 -4.11 6.36
N PHE A 63 5.71 -5.41 6.14
CA PHE A 63 5.77 -6.38 7.22
C PHE A 63 6.95 -6.11 8.16
N GLN A 64 8.12 -5.93 7.60
CA GLN A 64 9.35 -5.81 8.38
C GLN A 64 9.54 -4.42 8.97
N GLY A 65 9.15 -3.37 8.22
CA GLY A 65 9.33 -2.00 8.67
C GLY A 65 8.26 -1.52 9.64
N PHE A 66 7.04 -2.02 9.51
CA PHE A 66 5.88 -1.50 10.26
C PHE A 66 5.07 -2.57 10.97
N ASP A 67 5.48 -3.82 10.88
CA ASP A 67 4.70 -4.93 11.43
C ASP A 67 3.25 -4.93 10.90
N ALA A 68 3.09 -4.56 9.64
CA ALA A 68 1.80 -4.27 9.05
C ALA A 68 1.00 -5.54 8.74
N ASN A 69 -0.32 -5.42 8.82
CA ASN A 69 -1.25 -6.36 8.21
C ASN A 69 -1.59 -5.84 6.83
N VAL A 70 -1.26 -6.58 5.79
CA VAL A 70 -1.38 -6.14 4.39
C VAL A 70 -2.49 -6.91 3.69
N GLU A 71 -3.41 -6.17 3.08
CA GLU A 71 -4.44 -6.71 2.21
C GLU A 71 -4.20 -6.23 0.78
N ILE A 72 -4.42 -7.10 -0.19
CA ILE A 72 -4.27 -6.79 -1.60
C ILE A 72 -5.62 -6.99 -2.29
N HIS A 73 -6.09 -5.93 -2.93
CA HIS A 73 -7.37 -5.93 -3.64
C HIS A 73 -7.13 -5.63 -5.12
N PRO A 74 -7.34 -6.60 -6.02
CA PRO A 74 -7.36 -6.31 -7.45
C PRO A 74 -8.40 -5.24 -7.75
N THR A 75 -8.00 -4.21 -8.47
CA THR A 75 -8.84 -3.03 -8.69
C THR A 75 -8.87 -2.68 -10.16
N MET A 76 -10.02 -2.24 -10.64
CA MET A 76 -10.22 -1.79 -12.01
C MET A 76 -10.48 -0.28 -12.02
N ASN A 77 -9.96 0.41 -13.03
CA ASN A 77 -10.43 1.75 -13.36
C ASN A 77 -11.67 1.66 -14.26
N LEU A 78 -12.21 2.81 -14.67
CA LEU A 78 -13.43 2.84 -15.47
C LEU A 78 -13.24 2.18 -16.84
N ASP A 79 -12.08 2.37 -17.47
CA ASP A 79 -11.79 1.75 -18.75
C ASP A 79 -11.70 0.22 -18.65
N ASP A 80 -11.08 -0.27 -17.60
CA ASP A 80 -11.02 -1.71 -17.33
C ASP A 80 -12.43 -2.28 -17.10
N LEU A 81 -13.26 -1.57 -16.38
CA LEU A 81 -14.65 -1.98 -16.14
C LEU A 81 -15.45 -2.03 -17.44
N LYS A 82 -15.30 -1.05 -18.31
CA LYS A 82 -15.94 -1.05 -19.62
C LYS A 82 -15.55 -2.26 -20.44
N LYS A 83 -14.26 -2.60 -20.47
CA LYS A 83 -13.77 -3.79 -21.17
C LYS A 83 -14.32 -5.08 -20.56
N ALA A 84 -14.37 -5.15 -19.23
CA ALA A 84 -14.90 -6.32 -18.54
C ALA A 84 -16.38 -6.55 -18.85
N ILE A 85 -17.18 -5.48 -18.81
CA ILE A 85 -18.62 -5.55 -19.12
C ILE A 85 -18.86 -5.96 -20.56
N SER A 86 -18.03 -5.50 -21.49
CA SER A 86 -18.16 -5.85 -22.91
C SER A 86 -17.96 -7.35 -23.18
N LYS A 87 -17.35 -8.08 -22.22
CA LYS A 87 -17.10 -9.53 -22.33
C LYS A 87 -18.19 -10.36 -21.65
N ILE A 88 -19.12 -9.75 -20.98
CA ILE A 88 -20.29 -10.40 -20.39
C ILE A 88 -21.40 -10.46 -21.42
#